data_b8bd4e872250e673407eddf7de5f6729
#
_entry.id   b8bd4e872250e673407eddf7de5f6729
#
_cell.length_a   1.000
_cell.length_b   1.000
_cell.length_c   1.000
_cell.angle_alpha   90.00
_cell.angle_beta   90.00
_cell.angle_gamma   90.00
#
_symmetry.space_group_name_H-M   'P 1'
#
loop_
_entity.id
_entity.type
_entity.pdbx_description
1 polymer ?
#
loop_
_entity_poly.entity_id
_entity_poly.type
_entity_poly.pdbx_seq_one_letter_code
_entity_poly.pdbx_strand_id
1 'polypeptide(L)'
;MAHPSSHASTTLVVVGAGPSGLMLACNLVRYGIPVVILDDRPDKTSTGKADGLQPKTIETFKQLRLADSLLRNGVRVYDISFWESTENTPLHRKGRQEHYPDHLVGAAEQYILLAHQGMIEEVLIEDIEARRVRVTRNSCFVSCSRRPEQKELTVTYEDLSTKTKRTIHAEYLVGCDGARSKVRDFIPDAKLEGEMTNASWGWVIETDFPDLWSKVAVRSHSVGSILWIPRERNMTRLYVELSSTEGERVDKAKATPEYVMTLARRAMAPFKLEWKSIEWFGNYVVGQRVASHFNDDEMQIFIAGDAGHCHSALAAQGANTSMHDSFNLAWKLNLVCRGLAKRSLLATYEDERRKIAMDLIRFDVEHCDAFEQGEAALAKNFDDNIRFISGVGAEYSMGLLTQIQSDKFTGGGLRPGALLEPAKVTRYIDANPVDIQLDIPMLGQFRIYLLVPNILSVKSFLGAFCARLKNPKSVLGRVSALAQQSYNEKPRGKAASDNYIQPQRYTTVSHLFTLSLVTKSLKSDFELSDLPDLLQQSRWTLYLDDADEKQCTDKWVGKLDSDEAAIINVRPDGYVGSHSLWRETEGDKAADWVEEYYGSFLI
;
A
#
# COMPACT_ATOMS: atom_id res chain seq x y z
N MET A 1 30.43 13.00 1.74
CA MET A 1 29.02 12.91 2.17
C MET A 1 28.95 13.40 3.61
N ALA A 2 28.17 14.44 3.89
CA ALA A 2 28.09 14.95 5.26
C ALA A 2 27.21 13.99 6.09
N HIS A 3 27.83 13.29 7.05
CA HIS A 3 27.08 12.62 8.11
C HIS A 3 26.40 13.69 9.00
N PRO A 4 25.20 13.41 9.53
CA PRO A 4 24.60 14.30 10.53
C PRO A 4 25.61 14.57 11.65
N SER A 5 25.59 15.79 12.17
CA SER A 5 26.45 16.17 13.30
C SER A 5 26.22 15.24 14.49
N SER A 6 27.20 15.11 15.39
CA SER A 6 27.14 14.20 16.55
C SER A 6 25.96 14.41 17.51
N HIS A 7 25.12 15.42 17.28
CA HIS A 7 23.89 15.76 18.03
C HIS A 7 22.80 16.26 17.07
N ALA A 8 22.52 15.49 16.01
CA ALA A 8 21.42 15.81 15.10
C ALA A 8 20.07 15.59 15.79
N SER A 9 19.12 16.50 15.59
CA SER A 9 17.72 16.34 15.98
C SER A 9 16.83 16.24 14.74
N THR A 10 15.85 15.36 14.79
CA THR A 10 14.86 15.16 13.71
C THR A 10 13.51 14.81 14.31
N THR A 11 12.45 14.89 13.53
CA THR A 11 11.14 14.41 14.00
C THR A 11 11.07 12.90 14.02
N LEU A 12 11.68 12.21 13.02
CA LEU A 12 11.55 10.77 12.88
C LEU A 12 12.83 10.11 12.35
N VAL A 13 13.16 8.93 12.90
CA VAL A 13 14.19 8.04 12.37
C VAL A 13 13.54 6.80 11.80
N VAL A 14 13.84 6.47 10.55
CA VAL A 14 13.50 5.21 9.88
C VAL A 14 14.74 4.33 9.83
N VAL A 15 14.64 3.10 10.33
CA VAL A 15 15.72 2.11 10.27
C VAL A 15 15.38 1.08 9.20
N GLY A 16 16.22 0.98 8.18
CA GLY A 16 16.05 0.13 7.01
C GLY A 16 15.52 0.89 5.79
N ALA A 17 16.25 0.83 4.68
CA ALA A 17 15.89 1.41 3.38
C ALA A 17 15.47 0.34 2.36
N GLY A 18 14.71 -0.67 2.80
CA GLY A 18 13.96 -1.58 1.95
C GLY A 18 12.64 -0.94 1.50
N PRO A 19 11.78 -1.67 0.75
CA PRO A 19 10.51 -1.14 0.22
C PRO A 19 9.61 -0.48 1.27
N SER A 20 9.50 -1.09 2.47
CA SER A 20 8.72 -0.55 3.59
C SER A 20 9.28 0.80 4.07
N GLY A 21 10.57 0.84 4.45
CA GLY A 21 11.18 2.07 4.97
C GLY A 21 11.23 3.21 3.95
N LEU A 22 11.48 2.89 2.69
CA LEU A 22 11.47 3.88 1.61
C LEU A 22 10.05 4.39 1.31
N MET A 23 9.02 3.54 1.35
CA MET A 23 7.62 3.97 1.21
C MET A 23 7.21 4.93 2.35
N LEU A 24 7.60 4.60 3.59
CA LEU A 24 7.36 5.48 4.74
C LEU A 24 8.06 6.83 4.56
N ALA A 25 9.36 6.80 4.30
CA ALA A 25 10.18 7.99 4.15
C ALA A 25 9.72 8.87 2.98
N CYS A 26 9.41 8.27 1.83
CA CYS A 26 8.88 8.96 0.65
C CYS A 26 7.63 9.79 1.00
N ASN A 27 6.66 9.18 1.68
CA ASN A 27 5.44 9.88 2.08
C ASN A 27 5.71 10.99 3.12
N LEU A 28 6.51 10.71 4.16
CA LEU A 28 6.82 11.68 5.21
C LEU A 28 7.57 12.90 4.66
N VAL A 29 8.57 12.67 3.80
CA VAL A 29 9.33 13.74 3.12
C VAL A 29 8.40 14.59 2.24
N ARG A 30 7.49 13.96 1.50
CA ARG A 30 6.46 14.66 0.72
C ARG A 30 5.54 15.50 1.59
N TYR A 31 5.19 15.01 2.77
CA TYR A 31 4.41 15.78 3.74
C TYR A 31 5.22 16.90 4.41
N GLY A 32 6.54 16.95 4.26
CA GLY A 32 7.42 17.93 4.89
C GLY A 32 7.77 17.62 6.34
N ILE A 33 7.71 16.35 6.73
CA ILE A 33 8.16 15.86 8.04
C ILE A 33 9.67 15.58 7.95
N PRO A 34 10.50 16.14 8.84
CA PRO A 34 11.93 15.84 8.89
C PRO A 34 12.19 14.38 9.24
N VAL A 35 12.94 13.69 8.37
CA VAL A 35 13.23 12.24 8.49
C VAL A 35 14.72 11.98 8.31
N VAL A 36 15.30 11.14 9.15
CA VAL A 36 16.61 10.50 8.92
C VAL A 36 16.38 9.04 8.60
N ILE A 37 16.96 8.55 7.51
CA ILE A 37 16.86 7.17 7.05
C ILE A 37 18.20 6.49 7.25
N LEU A 38 18.26 5.46 8.09
CA LEU A 38 19.46 4.67 8.37
C LEU A 38 19.37 3.32 7.66
N ASP A 39 20.43 2.92 6.98
CA ASP A 39 20.54 1.59 6.37
C ASP A 39 21.95 1.04 6.51
N ASP A 40 22.08 -0.22 6.92
CA ASP A 40 23.36 -0.86 7.16
C ASP A 40 24.08 -1.28 5.87
N ARG A 41 23.37 -1.36 4.75
CA ARG A 41 23.94 -1.67 3.45
C ARG A 41 24.74 -0.49 2.89
N PRO A 42 25.80 -0.78 2.12
CA PRO A 42 26.61 0.28 1.48
C PRO A 42 25.87 0.98 0.34
N ASP A 43 24.90 0.31 -0.32
CA ASP A 43 24.18 0.83 -1.47
C ASP A 43 22.73 0.27 -1.51
N LYS A 44 21.94 0.71 -2.51
CA LYS A 44 20.62 0.18 -2.82
C LYS A 44 20.69 -1.29 -3.22
N THR A 45 19.57 -1.98 -3.13
CA THR A 45 19.45 -3.36 -3.60
C THR A 45 19.57 -3.39 -5.14
N SER A 46 20.44 -4.27 -5.67
CA SER A 46 20.58 -4.44 -7.12
C SER A 46 19.39 -5.22 -7.72
N THR A 47 19.04 -6.36 -7.13
CA THR A 47 17.92 -7.21 -7.58
C THR A 47 16.91 -7.45 -6.46
N GLY A 48 17.32 -8.06 -5.34
CA GLY A 48 16.51 -8.25 -4.14
C GLY A 48 15.54 -9.43 -4.19
N LYS A 49 14.77 -9.58 -3.10
CA LYS A 49 13.86 -10.70 -2.87
C LYS A 49 12.48 -10.48 -3.48
N ALA A 50 11.94 -9.27 -3.41
CA ALA A 50 10.63 -8.93 -3.95
C ALA A 50 10.65 -8.68 -5.45
N ASP A 51 9.56 -9.01 -6.12
CA ASP A 51 9.46 -8.89 -7.58
C ASP A 51 8.06 -8.63 -8.14
N GLY A 52 7.02 -8.70 -7.35
CA GLY A 52 5.66 -8.53 -7.84
C GLY A 52 4.92 -7.41 -7.13
N LEU A 53 4.37 -6.47 -7.90
CA LEU A 53 3.44 -5.45 -7.41
C LEU A 53 2.01 -5.87 -7.71
N GLN A 54 1.21 -5.98 -6.66
CA GLN A 54 -0.19 -6.32 -6.75
C GLN A 54 -1.05 -5.11 -7.19
N PRO A 55 -2.27 -5.31 -7.70
CA PRO A 55 -3.13 -4.25 -8.21
C PRO A 55 -3.22 -3.02 -7.31
N LYS A 56 -3.49 -3.21 -6.02
CA LYS A 56 -3.56 -2.09 -5.06
C LYS A 56 -2.24 -1.35 -4.90
N THR A 57 -1.13 -2.04 -4.96
CA THR A 57 0.19 -1.40 -4.85
C THR A 57 0.52 -0.59 -6.11
N ILE A 58 0.14 -1.09 -7.29
CA ILE A 58 0.25 -0.33 -8.55
C ILE A 58 -0.57 0.96 -8.46
N GLU A 59 -1.81 0.89 -7.99
CA GLU A 59 -2.63 2.07 -7.75
C GLU A 59 -1.99 3.05 -6.77
N THR A 60 -1.36 2.55 -5.69
CA THR A 60 -0.65 3.40 -4.73
C THR A 60 0.51 4.15 -5.38
N PHE A 61 1.31 3.49 -6.23
CA PHE A 61 2.36 4.16 -7.00
C PHE A 61 1.79 5.16 -8.02
N LYS A 62 0.63 4.88 -8.64
CA LYS A 62 -0.07 5.84 -9.49
C LYS A 62 -0.56 7.07 -8.72
N GLN A 63 -1.12 6.90 -7.52
CA GLN A 63 -1.51 8.01 -6.64
C GLN A 63 -0.31 8.87 -6.24
N LEU A 64 0.85 8.25 -6.01
CA LEU A 64 2.12 8.93 -5.76
C LEU A 64 2.73 9.57 -7.02
N ARG A 65 2.18 9.30 -8.23
CA ARG A 65 2.77 9.69 -9.52
C ARG A 65 4.18 9.13 -9.71
N LEU A 66 4.42 7.91 -9.26
CA LEU A 66 5.69 7.20 -9.33
C LEU A 66 5.62 5.89 -10.13
N ALA A 67 4.46 5.56 -10.71
CA ALA A 67 4.25 4.29 -11.39
C ALA A 67 4.90 4.21 -12.78
N ASP A 68 5.13 5.33 -13.48
CA ASP A 68 5.44 5.37 -14.92
C ASP A 68 6.69 4.56 -15.29
N SER A 69 7.78 4.70 -14.53
CA SER A 69 9.00 3.93 -14.76
C SER A 69 8.80 2.43 -14.54
N LEU A 70 8.08 2.06 -13.49
CA LEU A 70 7.77 0.66 -13.18
C LEU A 70 6.86 0.04 -14.25
N LEU A 71 5.82 0.76 -14.70
CA LEU A 71 4.89 0.30 -15.72
C LEU A 71 5.53 0.16 -17.11
N ARG A 72 6.56 0.97 -17.39
CA ARG A 72 7.30 0.92 -18.66
C ARG A 72 8.30 -0.22 -18.70
N ASN A 73 8.98 -0.47 -17.59
CA ASN A 73 10.11 -1.39 -17.54
C ASN A 73 9.74 -2.76 -16.96
N GLY A 74 8.67 -2.86 -16.17
CA GLY A 74 8.17 -4.11 -15.59
C GLY A 74 7.37 -4.96 -16.58
N VAL A 75 7.14 -6.21 -16.22
CA VAL A 75 6.36 -7.17 -17.01
C VAL A 75 4.96 -7.30 -16.42
N ARG A 76 3.93 -7.06 -17.24
CA ARG A 76 2.53 -7.27 -16.85
C ARG A 76 2.14 -8.71 -17.11
N VAL A 77 1.61 -9.38 -16.11
CA VAL A 77 1.15 -10.77 -16.22
C VAL A 77 -0.34 -10.82 -15.91
N TYR A 78 -1.11 -11.27 -16.90
CA TYR A 78 -2.57 -11.32 -16.86
C TYR A 78 -3.12 -12.72 -16.63
N ASP A 79 -2.27 -13.75 -16.75
CA ASP A 79 -2.70 -15.15 -16.63
C ASP A 79 -1.77 -15.98 -15.74
N ILE A 80 -2.31 -17.08 -15.26
CA ILE A 80 -1.57 -18.14 -14.58
C ILE A 80 -1.82 -19.47 -15.28
N SER A 81 -0.76 -20.22 -15.56
CA SER A 81 -0.81 -21.55 -16.16
C SER A 81 -0.42 -22.62 -15.15
N PHE A 82 -1.10 -23.76 -15.22
CA PHE A 82 -0.85 -24.92 -14.37
C PHE A 82 -0.30 -26.07 -15.21
N TRP A 83 0.83 -26.63 -14.79
CA TRP A 83 1.52 -27.72 -15.46
C TRP A 83 1.79 -28.87 -14.51
N GLU A 84 1.65 -30.09 -14.98
CA GLU A 84 1.84 -31.28 -14.16
C GLU A 84 2.57 -32.39 -14.95
N SER A 85 3.44 -33.12 -14.24
CA SER A 85 3.94 -34.42 -14.70
C SER A 85 3.58 -35.52 -13.70
N THR A 86 3.31 -36.70 -14.19
CA THR A 86 3.10 -37.91 -13.39
C THR A 86 4.17 -38.94 -13.70
N GLU A 87 4.19 -40.08 -13.01
CA GLU A 87 5.11 -41.17 -13.30
C GLU A 87 5.03 -41.63 -14.75
N ASN A 88 3.82 -41.60 -15.35
CA ASN A 88 3.54 -42.15 -16.69
C ASN A 88 3.28 -41.04 -17.74
N THR A 89 3.23 -39.78 -17.36
CA THR A 89 2.91 -38.69 -18.28
C THR A 89 3.94 -37.58 -18.16
N PRO A 90 4.61 -37.21 -19.28
CA PRO A 90 5.52 -36.06 -19.30
C PRO A 90 4.83 -34.76 -18.90
N LEU A 91 5.62 -33.72 -18.59
CA LEU A 91 5.12 -32.43 -18.24
C LEU A 91 4.18 -31.85 -19.30
N HIS A 92 2.95 -31.55 -18.93
CA HIS A 92 1.90 -31.05 -19.82
C HIS A 92 1.05 -29.99 -19.11
N ARG A 93 0.41 -29.13 -19.90
CA ARG A 93 -0.48 -28.10 -19.35
C ARG A 93 -1.82 -28.73 -18.94
N LYS A 94 -2.22 -28.48 -17.69
CA LYS A 94 -3.52 -28.90 -17.14
C LYS A 94 -4.58 -27.82 -17.35
N GLY A 95 -4.20 -26.55 -17.15
CA GLY A 95 -5.14 -25.44 -17.23
C GLY A 95 -4.44 -24.08 -17.35
N ARG A 96 -5.26 -23.07 -17.61
CA ARG A 96 -4.88 -21.66 -17.60
C ARG A 96 -6.09 -20.84 -17.16
N GLN A 97 -5.86 -19.79 -16.36
CA GLN A 97 -6.92 -18.87 -15.94
C GLN A 97 -6.40 -17.44 -15.94
N GLU A 98 -7.32 -16.47 -15.97
CA GLU A 98 -6.98 -15.07 -15.73
C GLU A 98 -6.40 -14.90 -14.34
N HIS A 99 -5.40 -14.01 -14.21
CA HIS A 99 -4.78 -13.77 -12.91
C HIS A 99 -5.71 -12.95 -12.00
N TYR A 100 -6.37 -11.93 -12.55
CA TYR A 100 -7.31 -11.06 -11.82
C TYR A 100 -8.57 -10.79 -12.68
N PRO A 101 -9.56 -11.70 -12.70
CA PRO A 101 -10.82 -11.49 -13.39
C PRO A 101 -11.57 -10.26 -12.82
N ASP A 102 -12.05 -9.37 -13.68
CA ASP A 102 -12.69 -8.11 -13.29
C ASP A 102 -13.90 -8.32 -12.36
N HIS A 103 -14.74 -9.29 -12.71
CA HIS A 103 -15.94 -9.60 -11.93
C HIS A 103 -15.68 -10.09 -10.50
N LEU A 104 -14.45 -10.55 -10.20
CA LEU A 104 -14.04 -11.00 -8.86
C LEU A 104 -13.29 -9.93 -8.09
N VAL A 105 -12.44 -9.15 -8.77
CA VAL A 105 -11.50 -8.24 -8.09
C VAL A 105 -12.02 -6.81 -8.02
N GLY A 106 -12.57 -6.29 -9.13
CA GLY A 106 -13.01 -4.90 -9.22
C GLY A 106 -11.85 -3.91 -9.00
N ALA A 107 -10.65 -4.21 -9.53
CA ALA A 107 -9.48 -3.33 -9.45
C ALA A 107 -9.31 -2.54 -10.75
N ALA A 108 -8.73 -1.34 -10.67
CA ALA A 108 -8.39 -0.57 -11.88
C ALA A 108 -7.25 -1.22 -12.68
N GLU A 109 -6.38 -1.97 -12.02
CA GLU A 109 -5.25 -2.69 -12.62
C GLU A 109 -5.46 -4.21 -12.44
N GLN A 110 -5.75 -4.92 -13.53
CA GLN A 110 -6.14 -6.35 -13.52
C GLN A 110 -4.96 -7.28 -13.81
N TYR A 111 -3.76 -6.93 -13.35
CA TYR A 111 -2.54 -7.70 -13.57
C TYR A 111 -1.59 -7.58 -12.39
N ILE A 112 -0.68 -8.52 -12.25
CA ILE A 112 0.51 -8.35 -11.42
C ILE A 112 1.62 -7.70 -12.26
N LEU A 113 2.25 -6.66 -11.74
CA LEU A 113 3.39 -6.02 -12.38
C LEU A 113 4.69 -6.58 -11.78
N LEU A 114 5.45 -7.30 -12.58
CA LEU A 114 6.72 -7.88 -12.16
C LEU A 114 7.85 -6.87 -12.41
N ALA A 115 8.45 -6.43 -11.33
CA ALA A 115 9.58 -5.53 -11.29
C ALA A 115 10.44 -5.90 -10.07
N HIS A 116 11.75 -6.05 -10.23
CA HIS A 116 12.59 -6.44 -9.10
C HIS A 116 12.67 -5.36 -8.02
N GLN A 117 12.96 -5.77 -6.81
CA GLN A 117 13.00 -4.90 -5.62
C GLN A 117 13.88 -3.66 -5.84
N GLY A 118 15.02 -3.81 -6.51
CA GLY A 118 15.91 -2.69 -6.80
C GLY A 118 15.25 -1.58 -7.62
N MET A 119 14.38 -1.91 -8.60
CA MET A 119 13.61 -0.92 -9.36
C MET A 119 12.57 -0.21 -8.47
N ILE A 120 11.92 -0.96 -7.59
CA ILE A 120 10.94 -0.39 -6.64
C ILE A 120 11.65 0.57 -5.68
N GLU A 121 12.78 0.15 -5.11
CA GLU A 121 13.60 0.99 -4.23
C GLU A 121 14.12 2.23 -4.95
N GLU A 122 14.58 2.10 -6.21
CA GLU A 122 15.13 3.20 -7.01
C GLU A 122 14.13 4.33 -7.20
N VAL A 123 12.91 4.01 -7.63
CA VAL A 123 11.84 5.01 -7.84
C VAL A 123 11.53 5.78 -6.55
N LEU A 124 11.52 5.11 -5.41
CA LEU A 124 11.30 5.77 -4.11
C LEU A 124 12.50 6.61 -3.67
N ILE A 125 13.74 6.11 -3.88
CA ILE A 125 14.96 6.84 -3.57
C ILE A 125 15.07 8.10 -4.42
N GLU A 126 14.81 8.01 -5.72
CA GLU A 126 14.83 9.16 -6.63
C GLU A 126 13.87 10.28 -6.20
N ASP A 127 12.65 9.92 -5.78
CA ASP A 127 11.68 10.90 -5.27
C ASP A 127 12.14 11.54 -3.94
N ILE A 128 12.69 10.75 -3.02
CA ILE A 128 13.24 11.23 -1.75
C ILE A 128 14.42 12.18 -2.00
N GLU A 129 15.33 11.82 -2.90
CA GLU A 129 16.51 12.63 -3.25
C GLU A 129 16.15 13.91 -4.02
N ALA A 130 15.14 13.86 -4.90
CA ALA A 130 14.59 15.03 -5.56
C ALA A 130 14.06 16.07 -4.56
N ARG A 131 13.66 15.63 -3.35
CA ARG A 131 13.23 16.44 -2.21
C ARG A 131 14.34 16.73 -1.20
N ARG A 132 15.61 16.48 -1.59
CA ARG A 132 16.83 16.80 -0.85
C ARG A 132 17.04 16.01 0.45
N VAL A 133 16.42 14.84 0.56
CA VAL A 133 16.69 13.87 1.63
C VAL A 133 17.44 12.68 1.03
N ARG A 134 18.33 12.07 1.78
CA ARG A 134 19.12 10.92 1.34
C ARG A 134 19.15 9.82 2.39
N VAL A 135 19.29 8.58 1.93
CA VAL A 135 19.54 7.44 2.81
C VAL A 135 20.95 7.53 3.37
N THR A 136 21.08 7.44 4.68
CA THR A 136 22.37 7.35 5.37
C THR A 136 22.81 5.88 5.35
N ARG A 137 23.64 5.53 4.38
CA ARG A 137 24.17 4.18 4.17
C ARG A 137 25.28 3.83 5.14
N ASN A 138 25.64 2.53 5.24
CA ASN A 138 26.61 2.00 6.20
C ASN A 138 26.29 2.40 7.65
N SER A 139 25.02 2.50 7.99
CA SER A 139 24.55 3.00 9.28
C SER A 139 23.66 1.97 9.96
N CYS A 140 24.28 1.19 10.86
CA CYS A 140 23.62 0.10 11.56
C CYS A 140 23.00 0.59 12.86
N PHE A 141 21.68 0.43 13.02
CA PHE A 141 21.00 0.71 14.30
C PHE A 141 21.58 -0.17 15.42
N VAL A 142 21.82 0.44 16.58
CA VAL A 142 22.41 -0.22 17.75
C VAL A 142 21.43 -0.27 18.91
N SER A 143 20.88 0.89 19.29
CA SER A 143 19.96 0.98 20.43
C SER A 143 19.12 2.26 20.40
N CYS A 144 18.05 2.28 21.18
CA CYS A 144 17.38 3.53 21.54
C CYS A 144 17.13 3.60 23.05
N SER A 145 17.05 4.81 23.55
CA SER A 145 16.64 5.09 24.94
C SER A 145 15.71 6.29 24.98
N ARG A 146 14.80 6.28 25.96
CA ARG A 146 13.86 7.39 26.14
C ARG A 146 14.47 8.51 26.97
N ARG A 147 14.10 9.72 26.63
CA ARG A 147 14.34 10.95 27.40
C ARG A 147 12.98 11.48 27.91
N PRO A 148 12.46 10.96 29.01
CA PRO A 148 11.07 11.23 29.45
C PRO A 148 10.74 12.71 29.61
N GLU A 149 11.68 13.50 30.14
CA GLU A 149 11.51 14.94 30.35
C GLU A 149 11.35 15.72 29.05
N GLN A 150 11.93 15.24 27.94
CA GLN A 150 11.90 15.88 26.61
C GLN A 150 10.93 15.24 25.64
N LYS A 151 10.27 14.12 26.03
CA LYS A 151 9.41 13.32 25.17
C LYS A 151 10.11 12.87 23.87
N GLU A 152 11.43 12.67 23.92
CA GLU A 152 12.27 12.30 22.79
C GLU A 152 12.95 10.96 23.04
N LEU A 153 13.34 10.34 21.93
CA LEU A 153 14.20 9.17 21.87
C LEU A 153 15.63 9.58 21.55
N THR A 154 16.61 8.95 22.18
CA THR A 154 18.00 8.96 21.74
C THR A 154 18.26 7.68 20.95
N VAL A 155 18.38 7.79 19.64
CA VAL A 155 18.67 6.70 18.73
C VAL A 155 20.17 6.63 18.49
N THR A 156 20.79 5.49 18.79
CA THR A 156 22.23 5.23 18.57
C THR A 156 22.41 4.32 17.36
N TYR A 157 23.31 4.70 16.46
CA TYR A 157 23.71 3.88 15.32
C TYR A 157 25.24 3.84 15.20
N GLU A 158 25.75 2.79 14.57
CA GLU A 158 27.16 2.63 14.23
C GLU A 158 27.38 2.96 12.75
N ASP A 159 28.28 3.89 12.47
CA ASP A 159 28.82 4.11 11.14
C ASP A 159 29.80 2.98 10.84
N LEU A 160 29.40 2.04 9.96
CA LEU A 160 30.17 0.85 9.64
C LEU A 160 31.47 1.14 8.89
N SER A 161 31.58 2.32 8.27
CA SER A 161 32.79 2.75 7.54
C SER A 161 33.89 3.20 8.51
N THR A 162 33.50 3.90 9.57
CA THR A 162 34.43 4.48 10.57
C THR A 162 34.45 3.71 11.89
N LYS A 163 33.52 2.76 12.09
CA LYS A 163 33.29 2.03 13.35
C LYS A 163 32.99 2.95 14.55
N THR A 164 32.43 4.12 14.26
CA THR A 164 32.09 5.09 15.31
C THR A 164 30.58 5.05 15.61
N LYS A 165 30.25 5.11 16.90
CA LYS A 165 28.86 5.27 17.33
C LYS A 165 28.45 6.74 17.28
N ARG A 166 27.24 6.99 16.76
CA ARG A 166 26.63 8.32 16.65
C ARG A 166 25.23 8.30 17.24
N THR A 167 24.70 9.44 17.63
CA THR A 167 23.37 9.58 18.21
C THR A 167 22.52 10.58 17.44
N ILE A 168 21.20 10.31 17.39
CA ILE A 168 20.18 11.21 16.84
C ILE A 168 19.07 11.31 17.89
N HIS A 169 18.60 12.53 18.15
CA HIS A 169 17.42 12.76 18.97
C HIS A 169 16.19 12.82 18.04
N ALA A 170 15.13 12.08 18.38
CA ALA A 170 13.94 11.99 17.56
C ALA A 170 12.67 11.84 18.41
N GLU A 171 11.55 12.33 17.90
CA GLU A 171 10.24 12.11 18.54
C GLU A 171 9.74 10.68 18.31
N TYR A 172 10.06 10.11 17.14
CA TYR A 172 9.59 8.77 16.71
C TYR A 172 10.72 7.95 16.10
N LEU A 173 10.62 6.63 16.28
CA LEU A 173 11.50 5.63 15.67
C LEU A 173 10.63 4.58 14.97
N VAL A 174 10.94 4.28 13.70
CA VAL A 174 10.24 3.21 12.96
C VAL A 174 11.25 2.20 12.43
N GLY A 175 11.12 0.94 12.89
CA GLY A 175 11.88 -0.21 12.41
C GLY A 175 11.28 -0.80 11.15
N CYS A 176 11.99 -0.66 10.03
CA CYS A 176 11.75 -1.32 8.75
C CYS A 176 12.94 -2.20 8.39
N ASP A 177 13.62 -2.75 9.40
CA ASP A 177 14.92 -3.42 9.36
C ASP A 177 14.80 -4.94 9.15
N GLY A 178 13.63 -5.39 8.69
CA GLY A 178 13.38 -6.74 8.21
C GLY A 178 13.17 -7.77 9.31
N ALA A 179 13.13 -9.04 8.92
CA ALA A 179 12.74 -10.17 9.78
C ALA A 179 13.60 -10.32 11.05
N ARG A 180 14.84 -9.82 11.02
CA ARG A 180 15.77 -9.80 12.16
C ARG A 180 15.85 -8.43 12.82
N SER A 181 14.71 -7.73 12.87
CA SER A 181 14.62 -6.37 13.39
C SER A 181 15.23 -6.24 14.79
N LYS A 182 16.16 -5.31 14.91
CA LYS A 182 16.70 -4.87 16.19
C LYS A 182 15.82 -3.82 16.86
N VAL A 183 15.05 -3.05 16.05
CA VAL A 183 14.13 -2.06 16.60
C VAL A 183 12.98 -2.75 17.34
N ARG A 184 12.52 -3.90 16.88
CA ARG A 184 11.48 -4.70 17.55
C ARG A 184 11.86 -5.04 18.99
N ASP A 185 13.14 -5.27 19.29
CA ASP A 185 13.61 -5.60 20.64
C ASP A 185 13.37 -4.47 21.67
N PHE A 186 13.07 -3.25 21.19
CA PHE A 186 12.75 -2.08 22.03
C PHE A 186 11.23 -1.85 22.20
N ILE A 187 10.39 -2.71 21.64
CA ILE A 187 8.96 -2.75 21.89
C ILE A 187 8.70 -3.87 22.91
N PRO A 188 8.16 -3.56 24.11
CA PRO A 188 7.91 -4.58 25.11
C PRO A 188 7.07 -5.73 24.56
N ASP A 189 7.47 -6.95 24.85
CA ASP A 189 6.78 -8.19 24.47
C ASP A 189 6.56 -8.43 22.96
N ALA A 190 7.12 -7.60 22.06
CA ALA A 190 7.02 -7.78 20.62
C ALA A 190 7.89 -8.96 20.13
N LYS A 191 7.34 -10.17 20.21
CA LYS A 191 7.98 -11.40 19.72
C LYS A 191 7.35 -11.84 18.40
N LEU A 192 8.17 -12.38 17.48
CA LEU A 192 7.66 -13.07 16.28
C LEU A 192 7.26 -14.50 16.63
N GLU A 193 5.98 -14.79 16.49
CA GLU A 193 5.38 -16.09 16.77
C GLU A 193 5.00 -16.82 15.48
N GLY A 194 5.33 -18.13 15.32
CA GLY A 194 5.01 -18.98 14.17
C GLY A 194 6.12 -19.93 13.71
N GLU A 195 5.96 -20.59 12.55
CA GLU A 195 6.77 -21.72 12.05
C GLU A 195 7.65 -21.38 10.82
N MET A 196 8.49 -22.33 10.33
CA MET A 196 9.50 -22.08 9.27
C MET A 196 9.65 -23.25 8.28
N THR A 197 9.72 -22.94 6.95
CA THR A 197 9.97 -23.86 5.81
C THR A 197 10.96 -23.29 4.76
N ASN A 198 11.41 -24.01 3.70
CA ASN A 198 12.51 -23.59 2.80
C ASN A 198 12.17 -23.49 1.31
N ALA A 199 12.79 -22.53 0.56
CA ALA A 199 12.68 -22.34 -0.89
C ALA A 199 13.85 -21.56 -1.54
N SER A 200 14.10 -21.63 -2.88
CA SER A 200 15.28 -21.06 -3.58
C SER A 200 15.02 -20.45 -4.99
N TRP A 201 15.91 -19.57 -5.56
CA TRP A 201 15.59 -18.58 -6.61
C TRP A 201 16.63 -18.25 -7.71
N GLY A 202 16.28 -17.83 -8.84
CA GLY A 202 16.40 -16.75 -9.86
C GLY A 202 17.47 -16.75 -10.96
N TRP A 203 17.12 -16.78 -12.36
CA TRP A 203 18.11 -16.84 -13.46
C TRP A 203 17.67 -16.32 -14.83
N VAL A 204 18.63 -16.12 -15.77
CA VAL A 204 18.38 -15.97 -17.20
C VAL A 204 18.45 -17.33 -17.88
N ILE A 205 17.38 -17.70 -18.59
CA ILE A 205 17.18 -19.05 -19.17
C ILE A 205 16.79 -18.90 -20.65
N GLU A 206 17.38 -19.73 -21.51
CA GLU A 206 16.88 -20.00 -22.86
C GLU A 206 16.13 -21.35 -22.84
N THR A 207 14.90 -21.34 -23.38
CA THR A 207 14.01 -22.50 -23.29
C THR A 207 13.04 -22.55 -24.47
N ASP A 208 12.54 -23.76 -24.78
CA ASP A 208 11.43 -24.03 -25.69
C ASP A 208 10.08 -24.16 -24.93
N PHE A 209 10.04 -23.81 -23.64
CA PHE A 209 8.84 -23.87 -22.84
C PHE A 209 7.80 -22.84 -23.32
N PRO A 210 6.56 -23.28 -23.67
CA PRO A 210 5.61 -22.41 -24.38
C PRO A 210 5.00 -21.28 -23.51
N ASP A 211 4.91 -21.45 -22.16
CA ASP A 211 4.30 -20.48 -21.26
C ASP A 211 5.34 -19.55 -20.58
N LEU A 212 6.37 -19.19 -21.34
CA LEU A 212 7.51 -18.38 -20.89
C LEU A 212 7.09 -17.03 -20.25
N TRP A 213 5.97 -16.44 -20.71
CA TRP A 213 5.51 -15.13 -20.30
C TRP A 213 4.30 -15.14 -19.36
N SER A 214 3.80 -16.33 -18.98
CA SER A 214 2.80 -16.50 -17.94
C SER A 214 3.45 -16.71 -16.57
N LYS A 215 2.72 -16.45 -15.50
CA LYS A 215 3.05 -17.01 -14.19
C LYS A 215 2.69 -18.50 -14.25
N VAL A 216 3.61 -19.40 -13.93
CA VAL A 216 3.37 -20.84 -14.09
C VAL A 216 3.62 -21.58 -12.78
N ALA A 217 2.63 -22.33 -12.33
CA ALA A 217 2.77 -23.32 -11.27
C ALA A 217 3.03 -24.71 -11.93
N VAL A 218 4.16 -25.31 -11.61
CA VAL A 218 4.55 -26.63 -12.11
C VAL A 218 4.57 -27.61 -10.94
N ARG A 219 3.88 -28.74 -11.10
CA ARG A 219 3.98 -29.89 -10.20
C ARG A 219 4.73 -31.03 -10.91
N SER A 220 5.96 -31.25 -10.49
CA SER A 220 6.79 -32.33 -11.04
C SER A 220 6.75 -33.55 -10.14
N HIS A 221 6.40 -34.71 -10.71
CA HIS A 221 6.44 -35.98 -9.99
C HIS A 221 7.83 -36.28 -9.41
N SER A 222 8.90 -35.91 -10.10
CA SER A 222 10.26 -36.26 -9.73
C SER A 222 11.00 -35.24 -8.87
N VAL A 223 10.45 -34.02 -8.71
CA VAL A 223 11.14 -32.91 -8.01
C VAL A 223 10.26 -32.24 -6.96
N GLY A 224 8.94 -32.20 -7.16
CA GLY A 224 8.03 -31.38 -6.38
C GLY A 224 7.59 -30.13 -7.13
N SER A 225 7.37 -29.05 -6.42
CA SER A 225 6.74 -27.85 -6.96
C SER A 225 7.77 -26.85 -7.48
N ILE A 226 7.44 -26.23 -8.62
CA ILE A 226 8.18 -25.10 -9.19
C ILE A 226 7.20 -23.97 -9.49
N LEU A 227 7.58 -22.74 -9.16
CA LEU A 227 6.90 -21.55 -9.61
C LEU A 227 7.82 -20.83 -10.62
N TRP A 228 7.31 -20.65 -11.84
CA TRP A 228 7.98 -19.95 -12.93
C TRP A 228 7.39 -18.56 -13.08
N ILE A 229 8.22 -17.53 -13.06
CA ILE A 229 7.80 -16.13 -13.11
C ILE A 229 8.63 -15.39 -14.17
N PRO A 230 8.00 -14.86 -15.25
CA PRO A 230 8.69 -14.02 -16.22
C PRO A 230 9.16 -12.73 -15.55
N ARG A 231 10.26 -12.17 -16.05
CA ARG A 231 10.86 -10.97 -15.51
C ARG A 231 11.24 -10.00 -16.61
N GLU A 232 11.47 -8.75 -16.22
CA GLU A 232 12.05 -7.73 -17.09
C GLU A 232 13.39 -8.19 -17.70
N ARG A 233 13.80 -7.57 -18.81
CA ARG A 233 15.03 -7.89 -19.56
C ARG A 233 15.12 -9.35 -20.04
N ASN A 234 13.97 -9.96 -20.37
CA ASN A 234 13.87 -11.37 -20.78
C ASN A 234 14.42 -12.38 -19.75
N MET A 235 14.40 -12.00 -18.48
CA MET A 235 14.79 -12.91 -17.40
C MET A 235 13.62 -13.77 -16.93
N THR A 236 13.96 -14.82 -16.20
CA THR A 236 12.99 -15.70 -15.54
C THR A 236 13.41 -15.92 -14.10
N ARG A 237 12.47 -15.90 -13.20
CA ARG A 237 12.66 -16.32 -11.82
C ARG A 237 12.01 -17.68 -11.61
N LEU A 238 12.79 -18.60 -11.08
CA LEU A 238 12.31 -19.93 -10.69
C LEU A 238 12.36 -20.08 -9.17
N TYR A 239 11.26 -20.56 -8.64
CA TYR A 239 11.15 -21.01 -7.27
C TYR A 239 11.09 -22.54 -7.30
N VAL A 240 12.09 -23.19 -6.76
CA VAL A 240 12.16 -24.64 -6.71
C VAL A 240 12.04 -25.08 -5.26
N GLU A 241 11.01 -25.85 -4.97
CA GLU A 241 10.82 -26.46 -3.67
C GLU A 241 11.95 -27.45 -3.39
N LEU A 242 12.58 -27.33 -2.22
CA LEU A 242 13.61 -28.25 -1.77
C LEU A 242 13.03 -29.10 -0.65
N SER A 243 12.46 -30.26 -1.00
CA SER A 243 12.03 -31.29 -0.05
C SER A 243 13.10 -32.38 0.12
N SER A 244 13.28 -32.88 1.32
CA SER A 244 14.01 -34.13 1.53
C SER A 244 13.06 -35.31 1.41
N THR A 245 13.52 -36.40 0.82
CA THR A 245 12.77 -37.66 0.70
C THR A 245 12.44 -38.33 2.04
N GLU A 246 12.94 -37.81 3.16
CA GLU A 246 12.81 -38.40 4.51
C GLU A 246 12.20 -37.44 5.53
N GLY A 247 11.60 -36.30 5.12
CA GLY A 247 11.00 -35.35 6.05
C GLY A 247 12.01 -34.51 6.86
N GLU A 248 13.32 -34.70 6.61
CA GLU A 248 14.36 -33.89 7.23
C GLU A 248 14.59 -32.58 6.45
N ARG A 249 14.97 -31.52 7.15
CA ARG A 249 15.31 -30.23 6.52
C ARG A 249 16.49 -30.40 5.56
N VAL A 250 16.34 -29.92 4.32
CA VAL A 250 17.46 -29.90 3.37
C VAL A 250 18.60 -29.06 3.95
N ASP A 251 19.78 -29.66 4.00
CA ASP A 251 20.98 -28.97 4.42
C ASP A 251 21.26 -27.78 3.48
N LYS A 252 21.26 -26.57 4.06
CA LYS A 252 21.51 -25.32 3.30
C LYS A 252 22.83 -25.35 2.51
N ALA A 253 23.82 -26.10 2.96
CA ALA A 253 25.09 -26.26 2.27
C ALA A 253 24.97 -27.05 0.96
N LYS A 254 23.95 -27.89 0.82
CA LYS A 254 23.68 -28.67 -0.40
C LYS A 254 22.86 -27.90 -1.44
N ALA A 255 22.16 -26.83 -1.04
CA ALA A 255 21.33 -26.03 -1.93
C ALA A 255 22.19 -25.02 -2.70
N THR A 256 23.05 -25.52 -3.58
CA THR A 256 23.88 -24.69 -4.49
C THR A 256 23.12 -24.32 -5.76
N PRO A 257 23.53 -23.27 -6.51
CA PRO A 257 22.96 -22.94 -7.81
C PRO A 257 22.91 -24.16 -8.75
N GLU A 258 23.98 -24.92 -8.88
CA GLU A 258 24.11 -26.07 -9.77
C GLU A 258 23.12 -27.19 -9.41
N TYR A 259 22.94 -27.43 -8.11
CA TYR A 259 21.96 -28.41 -7.64
C TYR A 259 20.53 -27.99 -8.02
N VAL A 260 20.15 -26.74 -7.76
CA VAL A 260 18.83 -26.22 -8.09
C VAL A 260 18.58 -26.18 -9.61
N MET A 261 19.60 -25.82 -10.41
CA MET A 261 19.54 -25.89 -11.88
C MET A 261 19.30 -27.33 -12.38
N THR A 262 19.90 -28.31 -11.73
CA THR A 262 19.69 -29.71 -12.05
C THR A 262 18.27 -30.18 -11.74
N LEU A 263 17.73 -29.78 -10.60
CA LEU A 263 16.34 -30.04 -10.23
C LEU A 263 15.37 -29.38 -11.22
N ALA A 264 15.60 -28.12 -11.57
CA ALA A 264 14.77 -27.40 -12.53
C ALA A 264 14.75 -28.07 -13.91
N ARG A 265 15.91 -28.50 -14.46
CA ARG A 265 15.97 -29.25 -15.73
C ARG A 265 15.17 -30.55 -15.67
N ARG A 266 15.28 -31.26 -14.57
CA ARG A 266 14.55 -32.52 -14.37
C ARG A 266 13.05 -32.32 -14.29
N ALA A 267 12.63 -31.30 -13.56
CA ALA A 267 11.21 -30.98 -13.39
C ALA A 267 10.55 -30.47 -14.67
N MET A 268 11.28 -29.69 -15.46
CA MET A 268 10.76 -29.07 -16.68
C MET A 268 10.87 -29.97 -17.92
N ALA A 269 11.43 -31.20 -17.80
CA ALA A 269 11.48 -32.15 -18.92
C ALA A 269 10.07 -32.48 -19.45
N PRO A 270 9.83 -32.51 -20.79
CA PRO A 270 10.83 -32.60 -21.85
C PRO A 270 11.40 -31.29 -22.36
N PHE A 271 10.98 -30.13 -21.83
CA PHE A 271 11.45 -28.83 -22.30
C PHE A 271 12.92 -28.61 -21.93
N LYS A 272 13.65 -27.96 -22.83
CA LYS A 272 15.06 -27.64 -22.62
C LYS A 272 15.21 -26.38 -21.76
N LEU A 273 16.12 -26.42 -20.81
CA LEU A 273 16.54 -25.24 -20.02
C LEU A 273 18.05 -25.04 -20.20
N GLU A 274 18.43 -23.95 -20.88
CA GLU A 274 19.81 -23.53 -21.03
C GLU A 274 20.05 -22.25 -20.22
N TRP A 275 20.98 -22.33 -19.26
CA TRP A 275 21.32 -21.24 -18.37
C TRP A 275 22.37 -20.35 -19.02
N LYS A 276 22.05 -19.05 -19.25
CA LYS A 276 22.97 -18.09 -19.85
C LYS A 276 23.73 -17.29 -18.80
N SER A 277 23.04 -16.84 -17.75
CA SER A 277 23.66 -16.14 -16.62
C SER A 277 22.83 -16.30 -15.35
N ILE A 278 23.47 -16.10 -14.21
CA ILE A 278 22.84 -16.06 -12.88
C ILE A 278 23.02 -14.65 -12.36
N GLU A 279 21.96 -13.86 -12.25
CA GLU A 279 22.06 -12.53 -11.65
C GLU A 279 21.88 -12.55 -10.14
N TRP A 280 21.07 -13.48 -9.64
CA TRP A 280 20.80 -13.59 -8.22
C TRP A 280 20.42 -15.02 -7.83
N PHE A 281 20.96 -15.46 -6.72
CA PHE A 281 20.65 -16.74 -6.08
C PHE A 281 20.48 -16.56 -4.59
N GLY A 282 19.52 -17.24 -3.97
CA GLY A 282 19.32 -17.19 -2.53
C GLY A 282 18.46 -18.32 -2.02
N ASN A 283 18.84 -18.87 -0.89
CA ASN A 283 18.03 -19.79 -0.11
C ASN A 283 17.14 -19.00 0.84
N TYR A 284 15.84 -19.16 0.70
CA TYR A 284 14.85 -18.48 1.52
C TYR A 284 14.22 -19.48 2.50
N VAL A 285 14.26 -19.14 3.76
CA VAL A 285 13.54 -19.89 4.79
C VAL A 285 12.22 -19.17 5.02
N VAL A 286 11.13 -19.84 4.71
CA VAL A 286 9.77 -19.32 4.95
C VAL A 286 9.53 -19.29 6.46
N GLY A 287 9.14 -18.13 6.96
CA GLY A 287 8.66 -17.98 8.34
C GLY A 287 7.27 -17.40 8.28
N GLN A 288 6.28 -18.09 8.81
CA GLN A 288 4.89 -17.64 8.90
C GLN A 288 4.65 -17.10 10.31
N ARG A 289 4.99 -15.81 10.51
CA ARG A 289 5.08 -15.22 11.85
C ARG A 289 4.57 -13.78 11.87
N VAL A 290 3.89 -13.40 12.95
CA VAL A 290 3.46 -12.04 13.26
C VAL A 290 4.02 -11.61 14.60
N ALA A 291 4.45 -10.36 14.73
CA ALA A 291 4.81 -9.78 16.02
C ALA A 291 3.55 -9.56 16.88
N SER A 292 3.71 -9.81 18.18
CA SER A 292 2.62 -9.61 19.15
C SER A 292 2.21 -8.14 19.27
N HIS A 293 3.16 -7.20 19.05
CA HIS A 293 2.93 -5.76 19.04
C HIS A 293 3.66 -5.09 17.87
N PHE A 294 3.03 -4.04 17.30
CA PHE A 294 3.60 -3.24 16.20
C PHE A 294 4.07 -1.86 16.67
N ASN A 295 3.72 -1.47 17.87
CA ASN A 295 4.18 -0.27 18.53
C ASN A 295 4.36 -0.47 20.04
N ASP A 296 5.11 0.43 20.66
CA ASP A 296 5.22 0.52 22.11
C ASP A 296 4.00 1.25 22.74
N ASP A 297 3.85 1.15 24.06
CA ASP A 297 2.73 1.74 24.80
C ASP A 297 2.66 3.27 24.65
N GLU A 298 3.80 3.95 24.53
CA GLU A 298 3.87 5.39 24.33
C GLU A 298 3.69 5.82 22.88
N MET A 299 3.53 4.87 21.93
CA MET A 299 3.38 5.14 20.50
C MET A 299 4.51 6.04 19.96
N GLN A 300 5.76 5.76 20.36
CA GLN A 300 6.98 6.42 19.88
C GLN A 300 7.84 5.50 19.02
N ILE A 301 7.78 4.19 19.26
CA ILE A 301 8.53 3.16 18.53
C ILE A 301 7.53 2.30 17.78
N PHE A 302 7.74 2.14 16.48
CA PHE A 302 6.90 1.36 15.59
C PHE A 302 7.74 0.38 14.79
N ILE A 303 7.12 -0.71 14.30
CA ILE A 303 7.71 -1.61 13.30
C ILE A 303 6.77 -1.75 12.11
N ALA A 304 7.33 -1.95 10.91
CA ALA A 304 6.59 -2.13 9.67
C ALA A 304 7.26 -3.16 8.76
N GLY A 305 6.46 -3.84 7.95
CA GLY A 305 6.90 -4.88 7.03
C GLY A 305 7.46 -6.10 7.74
N ASP A 306 8.55 -6.70 7.18
CA ASP A 306 9.15 -7.92 7.73
C ASP A 306 9.61 -7.78 9.19
N ALA A 307 9.76 -6.58 9.71
CA ALA A 307 9.99 -6.35 11.14
C ALA A 307 8.78 -6.74 12.00
N GLY A 308 7.56 -6.65 11.45
CA GLY A 308 6.31 -7.01 12.10
C GLY A 308 5.75 -8.37 11.68
N HIS A 309 5.98 -8.82 10.45
CA HIS A 309 5.43 -10.08 9.92
C HIS A 309 6.29 -10.68 8.82
N CYS A 310 6.37 -12.01 8.81
CA CYS A 310 7.08 -12.79 7.81
C CYS A 310 6.17 -13.90 7.29
N HIS A 311 6.25 -14.20 6.00
CA HIS A 311 5.44 -15.22 5.34
C HIS A 311 6.16 -15.76 4.09
N SER A 312 5.52 -16.72 3.37
CA SER A 312 6.06 -17.27 2.13
C SER A 312 6.10 -16.23 0.99
N ALA A 313 6.80 -16.56 -0.06
CA ALA A 313 6.85 -15.70 -1.24
C ALA A 313 5.87 -16.13 -2.35
N LEU A 314 5.11 -17.22 -2.16
CA LEU A 314 4.29 -17.86 -3.20
C LEU A 314 3.24 -16.92 -3.80
N ALA A 315 2.62 -16.09 -2.97
CA ALA A 315 1.59 -15.14 -3.41
C ALA A 315 2.12 -13.71 -3.67
N ALA A 316 3.44 -13.49 -3.62
CA ALA A 316 4.09 -12.18 -3.81
C ALA A 316 3.52 -11.06 -2.89
N GLN A 317 3.16 -11.38 -1.63
CA GLN A 317 2.52 -10.44 -0.71
C GLN A 317 3.50 -9.60 0.12
N GLY A 318 4.75 -10.06 0.33
CA GLY A 318 5.69 -9.47 1.28
C GLY A 318 5.91 -7.97 1.10
N ALA A 319 6.47 -7.57 -0.02
CA ALA A 319 6.74 -6.15 -0.29
C ALA A 319 5.44 -5.32 -0.37
N ASN A 320 4.35 -5.91 -0.90
CA ASN A 320 3.07 -5.23 -1.04
C ASN A 320 2.48 -4.87 0.33
N THR A 321 2.31 -5.84 1.21
CA THR A 321 1.78 -5.61 2.56
C THR A 321 2.71 -4.70 3.37
N SER A 322 4.03 -4.91 3.28
CA SER A 322 5.04 -4.08 3.95
C SER A 322 4.99 -2.61 3.55
N MET A 323 4.82 -2.32 2.26
CA MET A 323 4.65 -0.94 1.78
C MET A 323 3.33 -0.33 2.24
N HIS A 324 2.26 -1.13 2.34
CA HIS A 324 0.97 -0.64 2.84
C HIS A 324 0.95 -0.41 4.35
N ASP A 325 1.76 -1.13 5.16
CA ASP A 325 1.96 -0.79 6.57
C ASP A 325 2.51 0.63 6.68
N SER A 326 3.57 0.90 5.94
CA SER A 326 4.24 2.20 5.90
C SER A 326 3.34 3.30 5.35
N PHE A 327 2.54 3.00 4.33
CA PHE A 327 1.59 3.94 3.75
C PHE A 327 0.46 4.30 4.73
N ASN A 328 -0.03 3.33 5.51
CA ASN A 328 -1.00 3.53 6.58
C ASN A 328 -0.42 4.37 7.73
N LEU A 329 0.81 4.10 8.17
CA LEU A 329 1.46 4.82 9.26
C LEU A 329 1.83 6.26 8.89
N ALA A 330 2.26 6.49 7.65
CA ALA A 330 2.82 7.78 7.21
C ALA A 330 1.85 8.95 7.38
N TRP A 331 0.59 8.81 6.96
CA TRP A 331 -0.38 9.90 7.07
C TRP A 331 -0.82 10.15 8.52
N LYS A 332 -0.86 9.10 9.36
CA LYS A 332 -1.15 9.21 10.79
C LYS A 332 -0.05 9.99 11.51
N LEU A 333 1.21 9.62 11.26
CA LEU A 333 2.36 10.37 11.78
C LEU A 333 2.37 11.82 11.29
N ASN A 334 2.08 12.07 10.01
CA ASN A 334 2.00 13.43 9.49
C ASN A 334 1.01 14.30 10.28
N LEU A 335 -0.19 13.80 10.54
CA LEU A 335 -1.20 14.56 11.26
C LEU A 335 -0.82 14.81 12.73
N VAL A 336 -0.28 13.79 13.40
CA VAL A 336 0.13 13.91 14.81
C VAL A 336 1.36 14.80 14.96
N CYS A 337 2.40 14.64 14.13
CA CYS A 337 3.60 15.50 14.17
C CYS A 337 3.31 16.97 13.82
N ARG A 338 2.19 17.23 13.15
CA ARG A 338 1.73 18.60 12.85
C ARG A 338 0.79 19.17 13.92
N GLY A 339 0.44 18.39 14.95
CA GLY A 339 -0.54 18.80 15.95
C GLY A 339 -1.95 18.94 15.39
N LEU A 340 -2.32 18.18 14.35
CA LEU A 340 -3.63 18.20 13.71
C LEU A 340 -4.55 17.07 14.19
N ALA A 341 -3.97 16.05 14.80
CA ALA A 341 -4.71 14.89 15.31
C ALA A 341 -4.27 14.51 16.71
N LYS A 342 -5.18 13.88 17.44
CA LYS A 342 -4.91 13.29 18.76
C LYS A 342 -3.90 12.15 18.62
N ARG A 343 -3.04 11.97 19.62
CA ARG A 343 -2.04 10.89 19.61
C ARG A 343 -2.67 9.49 19.53
N SER A 344 -3.90 9.33 20.06
CA SER A 344 -4.69 8.11 19.95
C SER A 344 -4.91 7.62 18.50
N LEU A 345 -4.78 8.51 17.51
CA LEU A 345 -4.80 8.12 16.10
C LEU A 345 -3.69 7.11 15.77
N LEU A 346 -2.53 7.19 16.42
CA LEU A 346 -1.40 6.28 16.16
C LEU A 346 -1.67 4.84 16.65
N ALA A 347 -2.50 4.66 17.70
CA ALA A 347 -2.87 3.33 18.18
C ALA A 347 -3.61 2.52 17.10
N THR A 348 -4.38 3.19 16.24
CA THR A 348 -5.07 2.52 15.14
C THR A 348 -4.13 1.85 14.12
N TYR A 349 -2.84 2.14 14.14
CA TYR A 349 -1.85 1.49 13.29
C TYR A 349 -1.72 0.00 13.62
N GLU A 350 -1.51 -0.33 14.89
CA GLU A 350 -1.42 -1.72 15.34
C GLU A 350 -2.75 -2.44 15.11
N ASP A 351 -3.88 -1.85 15.53
CA ASP A 351 -5.21 -2.46 15.36
C ASP A 351 -5.49 -2.87 13.91
N GLU A 352 -5.14 -1.99 12.97
CA GLU A 352 -5.40 -2.19 11.55
C GLU A 352 -4.35 -3.12 10.90
N ARG A 353 -3.07 -2.83 11.06
CA ARG A 353 -2.03 -3.50 10.28
C ARG A 353 -1.65 -4.87 10.84
N ARG A 354 -1.73 -5.05 12.16
CA ARG A 354 -1.54 -6.37 12.77
C ARG A 354 -2.68 -7.32 12.39
N LYS A 355 -3.93 -6.82 12.31
CA LYS A 355 -5.06 -7.61 11.79
C LYS A 355 -4.79 -8.10 10.37
N ILE A 356 -4.34 -7.21 9.46
CA ILE A 356 -4.02 -7.60 8.07
C ILE A 356 -2.84 -8.58 8.03
N ALA A 357 -1.83 -8.42 8.90
CA ALA A 357 -0.71 -9.36 8.99
C ALA A 357 -1.19 -10.75 9.46
N MET A 358 -2.10 -10.83 10.40
CA MET A 358 -2.70 -12.11 10.84
C MET A 358 -3.53 -12.76 9.73
N ASP A 359 -4.33 -11.98 9.01
CA ASP A 359 -5.09 -12.47 7.85
C ASP A 359 -4.16 -12.98 6.76
N LEU A 360 -3.02 -12.29 6.53
CA LEU A 360 -2.00 -12.70 5.59
C LEU A 360 -1.35 -14.04 5.98
N ILE A 361 -1.00 -14.23 7.25
CA ILE A 361 -0.41 -15.50 7.70
C ILE A 361 -1.40 -16.64 7.57
N ARG A 362 -2.66 -16.43 7.96
CA ARG A 362 -3.70 -17.44 7.76
C ARG A 362 -3.84 -17.85 6.30
N PHE A 363 -3.97 -16.87 5.41
CA PHE A 363 -4.01 -17.08 3.97
C PHE A 363 -2.76 -17.82 3.47
N ASP A 364 -1.56 -17.42 3.90
CA ASP A 364 -0.29 -17.99 3.44
C ASP A 364 -0.14 -19.45 3.83
N VAL A 365 -0.61 -19.86 5.02
CA VAL A 365 -0.67 -21.27 5.44
C VAL A 365 -1.61 -22.05 4.51
N GLU A 366 -2.85 -21.58 4.33
CA GLU A 366 -3.83 -22.22 3.45
C GLU A 366 -3.33 -22.31 1.99
N HIS A 367 -2.61 -21.29 1.52
CA HIS A 367 -2.06 -21.24 0.16
C HIS A 367 -0.89 -22.21 -0.03
N CYS A 368 -0.02 -22.35 0.96
CA CYS A 368 1.06 -23.34 0.94
C CYS A 368 0.48 -24.77 0.94
N ASP A 369 -0.49 -25.05 1.80
CA ASP A 369 -1.17 -26.35 1.84
C ASP A 369 -1.88 -26.68 0.51
N ALA A 370 -2.56 -25.69 -0.08
CA ALA A 370 -3.22 -25.84 -1.38
C ALA A 370 -2.21 -26.12 -2.51
N PHE A 371 -1.03 -25.49 -2.45
CA PHE A 371 0.04 -25.73 -3.42
C PHE A 371 0.55 -27.17 -3.35
N GLU A 372 0.65 -27.76 -2.16
CA GLU A 372 1.03 -29.17 -1.97
C GLU A 372 -0.07 -30.15 -2.43
N GLN A 373 -1.36 -29.79 -2.24
CA GLN A 373 -2.52 -30.63 -2.61
C GLN A 373 -2.74 -30.70 -4.12
N GLY A 374 -2.23 -29.74 -4.91
CA GLY A 374 -2.27 -29.73 -6.37
C GLY A 374 -3.18 -28.69 -6.99
N GLU A 375 -3.31 -28.75 -8.34
CA GLU A 375 -3.92 -27.72 -9.17
C GLU A 375 -5.32 -27.26 -8.69
N ALA A 376 -6.24 -28.21 -8.52
CA ALA A 376 -7.63 -27.88 -8.19
C ALA A 376 -7.75 -27.17 -6.83
N ALA A 377 -6.96 -27.60 -5.84
CA ALA A 377 -6.91 -26.96 -4.53
C ALA A 377 -6.29 -25.57 -4.62
N LEU A 378 -5.19 -25.43 -5.36
CA LEU A 378 -4.50 -24.16 -5.55
C LEU A 378 -5.35 -23.14 -6.31
N ALA A 379 -6.01 -23.55 -7.41
CA ALA A 379 -6.90 -22.70 -8.17
C ALA A 379 -8.07 -22.21 -7.31
N LYS A 380 -8.71 -23.13 -6.59
CA LYS A 380 -9.79 -22.79 -5.68
C LYS A 380 -9.35 -21.83 -4.57
N ASN A 381 -8.22 -22.09 -3.91
CA ASN A 381 -7.68 -21.20 -2.87
C ASN A 381 -7.36 -19.83 -3.44
N PHE A 382 -6.83 -19.76 -4.67
CA PHE A 382 -6.55 -18.50 -5.35
C PHE A 382 -7.85 -17.71 -5.60
N ASP A 383 -8.88 -18.35 -6.16
CA ASP A 383 -10.19 -17.71 -6.43
C ASP A 383 -10.88 -17.23 -5.16
N ASP A 384 -10.91 -18.06 -4.11
CA ASP A 384 -11.51 -17.72 -2.82
C ASP A 384 -10.82 -16.50 -2.15
N ASN A 385 -9.50 -16.31 -2.39
CA ASN A 385 -8.70 -15.26 -1.78
C ASN A 385 -8.25 -14.15 -2.74
N ILE A 386 -8.75 -14.15 -3.97
CA ILE A 386 -8.25 -13.29 -5.06
C ILE A 386 -8.31 -11.79 -4.72
N ARG A 387 -9.36 -11.34 -4.04
CA ARG A 387 -9.48 -9.95 -3.57
C ARG A 387 -8.42 -9.60 -2.53
N PHE A 388 -8.13 -10.52 -1.61
CA PHE A 388 -7.07 -10.34 -0.62
C PHE A 388 -5.69 -10.32 -1.29
N ILE A 389 -5.43 -11.25 -2.21
CA ILE A 389 -4.17 -11.34 -2.97
C ILE A 389 -3.93 -10.07 -3.79
N SER A 390 -4.94 -9.52 -4.43
CA SER A 390 -4.85 -8.26 -5.19
C SER A 390 -4.61 -7.03 -4.32
N GLY A 391 -4.80 -7.15 -3.00
CA GLY A 391 -4.71 -6.09 -2.01
C GLY A 391 -5.97 -5.25 -1.88
N VAL A 392 -6.97 -5.39 -2.78
CA VAL A 392 -8.23 -4.64 -2.70
C VAL A 392 -9.21 -5.21 -1.66
N GLY A 393 -9.02 -6.47 -1.25
CA GLY A 393 -9.81 -7.14 -0.22
C GLY A 393 -9.25 -7.04 1.20
N ALA A 394 -8.20 -6.25 1.42
CA ALA A 394 -7.75 -5.93 2.77
C ALA A 394 -8.76 -4.98 3.42
N GLU A 395 -9.42 -5.41 4.49
CA GLU A 395 -10.49 -4.65 5.15
C GLU A 395 -10.17 -4.44 6.63
N TYR A 396 -10.45 -3.24 7.13
CA TYR A 396 -10.27 -2.86 8.53
C TYR A 396 -11.54 -3.10 9.35
N SER A 397 -11.36 -3.48 10.60
CA SER A 397 -12.46 -3.63 11.54
C SER A 397 -13.04 -2.27 11.97
N MET A 398 -14.25 -2.31 12.52
CA MET A 398 -14.88 -1.15 13.12
C MET A 398 -14.02 -0.59 14.25
N GLY A 399 -13.94 0.72 14.37
CA GLY A 399 -13.11 1.41 15.34
C GLY A 399 -13.13 2.93 15.16
N LEU A 400 -12.11 3.61 15.65
CA LEU A 400 -12.01 5.07 15.63
C LEU A 400 -12.14 5.67 14.21
N LEU A 401 -11.54 5.02 13.21
CA LEU A 401 -11.47 5.49 11.82
C LEU A 401 -12.50 4.82 10.90
N THR A 402 -13.20 3.82 11.37
CA THR A 402 -14.14 3.01 10.59
C THR A 402 -15.44 2.92 11.35
N GLN A 403 -16.48 3.62 10.87
CA GLN A 403 -17.74 3.77 11.60
C GLN A 403 -18.94 3.46 10.68
N ILE A 404 -19.88 2.64 11.15
CA ILE A 404 -21.18 2.43 10.50
C ILE A 404 -22.21 3.28 11.23
N GLN A 405 -22.93 4.10 10.48
CA GLN A 405 -23.97 4.94 11.08
C GLN A 405 -25.40 4.64 10.61
N SER A 406 -25.58 3.97 9.47
CA SER A 406 -26.92 3.57 9.06
C SER A 406 -26.91 2.48 7.98
N ASP A 407 -27.83 1.52 8.08
CA ASP A 407 -28.13 0.53 7.05
C ASP A 407 -29.05 1.09 5.94
N LYS A 408 -29.00 2.40 5.68
CA LYS A 408 -29.94 3.06 4.75
C LYS A 408 -29.63 2.87 3.28
N PHE A 409 -28.42 2.42 2.93
CA PHE A 409 -28.11 2.14 1.54
C PHE A 409 -28.70 0.81 1.08
N THR A 410 -29.58 0.86 0.09
CA THR A 410 -30.25 -0.31 -0.50
C THR A 410 -29.56 -0.75 -1.80
N GLY A 411 -28.25 -0.84 -1.79
CA GLY A 411 -27.46 -1.23 -2.97
C GLY A 411 -26.06 -0.64 -2.93
N GLY A 412 -25.27 -0.94 -3.99
CA GLY A 412 -23.88 -0.51 -4.04
C GLY A 412 -22.90 -1.45 -3.29
N GLY A 413 -21.61 -1.29 -3.60
CA GLY A 413 -20.54 -2.14 -3.07
C GLY A 413 -19.74 -1.51 -1.91
N LEU A 414 -20.02 -0.26 -1.56
CA LEU A 414 -19.22 0.52 -0.63
C LEU A 414 -19.46 0.09 0.83
N ARG A 415 -18.35 -0.16 1.55
CA ARG A 415 -18.41 -0.55 2.96
C ARG A 415 -17.35 0.20 3.77
N PRO A 416 -17.67 0.70 4.97
CA PRO A 416 -16.67 1.22 5.89
C PRO A 416 -15.60 0.16 6.20
N GLY A 417 -14.34 0.57 6.21
CA GLY A 417 -13.19 -0.33 6.39
C GLY A 417 -12.67 -0.97 5.11
N ALA A 418 -13.44 -0.96 4.01
CA ALA A 418 -12.99 -1.42 2.70
C ALA A 418 -12.34 -0.29 1.90
N LEU A 419 -11.56 -0.64 0.88
CA LEU A 419 -11.05 0.32 -0.09
C LEU A 419 -12.19 0.93 -0.92
N LEU A 420 -12.04 2.19 -1.29
CA LEU A 420 -12.93 2.84 -2.23
C LEU A 420 -12.87 2.11 -3.58
N GLU A 421 -14.01 1.64 -4.06
CA GLU A 421 -14.10 0.89 -5.30
C GLU A 421 -13.79 1.80 -6.50
N PRO A 422 -12.97 1.34 -7.48
CA PRO A 422 -12.63 2.13 -8.66
C PRO A 422 -13.85 2.51 -9.47
N ALA A 423 -13.91 3.77 -9.91
CA ALA A 423 -14.95 4.26 -10.81
C ALA A 423 -14.38 5.33 -11.75
N LYS A 424 -14.95 5.44 -12.95
CA LYS A 424 -14.64 6.48 -13.91
C LYS A 424 -15.71 7.55 -13.87
N VAL A 425 -15.26 8.80 -13.98
CA VAL A 425 -16.11 9.99 -13.99
C VAL A 425 -15.51 11.03 -14.94
N THR A 426 -16.31 12.00 -15.39
CA THR A 426 -15.79 13.13 -16.16
C THR A 426 -15.56 14.32 -15.25
N ARG A 427 -14.34 14.86 -15.20
CA ARG A 427 -14.07 16.07 -14.43
C ARG A 427 -14.78 17.28 -15.07
N TYR A 428 -15.57 18.00 -14.27
CA TYR A 428 -16.40 19.10 -14.76
C TYR A 428 -15.60 20.22 -15.44
N ILE A 429 -14.48 20.64 -14.84
CA ILE A 429 -13.77 21.85 -15.24
C ILE A 429 -13.14 21.75 -16.65
N ASP A 430 -12.63 20.59 -17.04
CA ASP A 430 -11.91 20.36 -18.29
C ASP A 430 -12.48 19.22 -19.15
N ALA A 431 -13.58 18.61 -18.72
CA ALA A 431 -14.25 17.47 -19.38
C ALA A 431 -13.33 16.24 -19.58
N ASN A 432 -12.32 16.07 -18.72
CA ASN A 432 -11.41 14.94 -18.80
C ASN A 432 -11.97 13.70 -18.10
N PRO A 433 -12.13 12.55 -18.79
CA PRO A 433 -12.48 11.28 -18.14
C PRO A 433 -11.32 10.85 -17.23
N VAL A 434 -11.60 10.54 -15.97
CA VAL A 434 -10.61 10.18 -14.96
C VAL A 434 -11.05 9.00 -14.10
N ASP A 435 -10.10 8.24 -13.61
CA ASP A 435 -10.33 7.30 -12.51
C ASP A 435 -10.37 8.12 -11.21
N ILE A 436 -11.55 8.22 -10.60
CA ILE A 436 -11.82 9.15 -9.48
C ILE A 436 -10.88 8.92 -8.29
N GLN A 437 -10.51 7.67 -7.99
CA GLN A 437 -9.60 7.33 -6.90
C GLN A 437 -8.15 7.74 -7.17
N LEU A 438 -7.78 7.94 -8.46
CA LEU A 438 -6.42 8.29 -8.89
C LEU A 438 -6.28 9.77 -9.26
N ASP A 439 -7.38 10.49 -9.49
CA ASP A 439 -7.36 11.88 -9.96
C ASP A 439 -6.69 12.82 -8.97
N ILE A 440 -7.02 12.70 -7.68
CA ILE A 440 -6.40 13.48 -6.60
C ILE A 440 -5.07 12.83 -6.22
N PRO A 441 -3.92 13.52 -6.36
CA PRO A 441 -2.62 12.98 -5.97
C PRO A 441 -2.55 12.73 -4.46
N MET A 442 -1.60 11.88 -4.03
CA MET A 442 -1.40 11.59 -2.62
C MET A 442 -0.78 12.80 -1.89
N LEU A 443 -1.61 13.56 -1.20
CA LEU A 443 -1.24 14.72 -0.41
C LEU A 443 -1.47 14.54 1.10
N GLY A 444 -1.87 13.34 1.53
CA GLY A 444 -2.21 13.05 2.93
C GLY A 444 -3.51 13.69 3.40
N GLN A 445 -4.43 13.98 2.46
CA GLN A 445 -5.73 14.59 2.72
C GLN A 445 -6.81 13.53 2.84
N PHE A 446 -7.78 13.76 3.71
CA PHE A 446 -9.06 13.08 3.66
C PHE A 446 -9.83 13.53 2.41
N ARG A 447 -10.74 12.68 1.92
CA ARG A 447 -11.61 12.99 0.79
C ARG A 447 -13.05 12.88 1.25
N ILE A 448 -13.80 13.97 1.14
CA ILE A 448 -15.24 14.01 1.45
C ILE A 448 -15.96 14.05 0.10
N TYR A 449 -16.59 12.92 -0.28
CA TYR A 449 -17.38 12.84 -1.49
C TYR A 449 -18.84 13.11 -1.20
N LEU A 450 -19.45 14.02 -1.97
CA LEU A 450 -20.88 14.27 -2.03
C LEU A 450 -21.41 13.66 -3.32
N LEU A 451 -22.29 12.69 -3.23
CA LEU A 451 -22.96 12.11 -4.38
C LEU A 451 -24.39 12.63 -4.44
N VAL A 452 -24.73 13.33 -5.51
CA VAL A 452 -26.04 13.94 -5.69
C VAL A 452 -26.58 13.66 -7.10
N PRO A 453 -27.75 13.01 -7.25
CA PRO A 453 -28.31 12.74 -8.55
C PRO A 453 -28.66 14.02 -9.32
N ASN A 454 -29.20 15.02 -8.64
CA ASN A 454 -29.62 16.28 -9.24
C ASN A 454 -29.23 17.47 -8.37
N ILE A 455 -28.35 18.33 -8.89
CA ILE A 455 -27.83 19.50 -8.17
C ILE A 455 -28.94 20.49 -7.81
N LEU A 456 -29.89 20.75 -8.71
CA LEU A 456 -30.95 21.73 -8.51
C LEU A 456 -31.91 21.29 -7.41
N SER A 457 -32.20 19.99 -7.32
CA SER A 457 -33.09 19.42 -6.31
C SER A 457 -32.49 19.49 -4.89
N VAL A 458 -31.16 19.42 -4.76
CA VAL A 458 -30.46 19.43 -3.46
C VAL A 458 -29.68 20.72 -3.18
N LYS A 459 -30.00 21.82 -3.89
CA LYS A 459 -29.31 23.11 -3.74
C LYS A 459 -29.33 23.62 -2.30
N SER A 460 -30.46 23.45 -1.60
CA SER A 460 -30.62 23.81 -0.19
C SER A 460 -29.68 23.01 0.71
N PHE A 461 -29.60 21.68 0.50
CA PHE A 461 -28.69 20.80 1.20
C PHE A 461 -27.22 21.24 1.03
N LEU A 462 -26.78 21.42 -0.22
CA LEU A 462 -25.41 21.81 -0.52
C LEU A 462 -25.06 23.17 0.12
N GLY A 463 -26.00 24.12 0.11
CA GLY A 463 -25.84 25.43 0.74
C GLY A 463 -25.62 25.32 2.25
N ALA A 464 -26.51 24.64 2.96
CA ALA A 464 -26.44 24.45 4.42
C ALA A 464 -25.17 23.65 4.82
N PHE A 465 -24.92 22.54 4.15
CA PHE A 465 -23.76 21.70 4.40
C PHE A 465 -22.43 22.48 4.25
N CYS A 466 -22.23 23.15 3.12
CA CYS A 466 -21.02 23.92 2.86
C CYS A 466 -20.84 25.10 3.81
N ALA A 467 -21.93 25.78 4.19
CA ALA A 467 -21.88 26.88 5.16
C ALA A 467 -21.40 26.41 6.54
N ARG A 468 -21.87 25.25 6.99
CA ARG A 468 -21.44 24.63 8.26
C ARG A 468 -19.97 24.26 8.23
N LEU A 469 -19.49 23.57 7.18
CA LEU A 469 -18.08 23.18 7.05
C LEU A 469 -17.14 24.40 6.96
N LYS A 470 -17.57 25.49 6.35
CA LYS A 470 -16.80 26.73 6.24
C LYS A 470 -16.73 27.53 7.57
N ASN A 471 -17.57 27.20 8.55
CA ASN A 471 -17.61 27.91 9.82
C ASN A 471 -16.26 27.76 10.56
N PRO A 472 -15.56 28.87 10.92
CA PRO A 472 -14.29 28.77 11.63
C PRO A 472 -14.36 28.10 13.01
N LYS A 473 -15.57 27.97 13.58
CA LYS A 473 -15.81 27.32 14.87
C LYS A 473 -16.06 25.82 14.73
N SER A 474 -16.32 25.33 13.51
CA SER A 474 -16.47 23.90 13.25
C SER A 474 -15.13 23.16 13.45
N VAL A 475 -15.16 21.85 13.65
CA VAL A 475 -13.95 21.02 13.75
C VAL A 475 -13.10 21.15 12.49
N LEU A 476 -13.73 20.94 11.31
CA LEU A 476 -13.02 21.01 10.04
C LEU A 476 -12.51 22.42 9.72
N GLY A 477 -13.29 23.47 10.03
CA GLY A 477 -12.86 24.85 9.85
C GLY A 477 -11.64 25.20 10.71
N ARG A 478 -11.70 24.85 12.02
CA ARG A 478 -10.61 25.06 12.96
C ARG A 478 -9.34 24.29 12.58
N VAL A 479 -9.46 22.98 12.33
CA VAL A 479 -8.30 22.16 12.00
C VAL A 479 -7.74 22.51 10.61
N SER A 480 -8.56 22.96 9.66
CA SER A 480 -8.07 23.49 8.37
C SER A 480 -7.22 24.76 8.55
N ALA A 481 -7.62 25.66 9.46
CA ALA A 481 -6.81 26.85 9.78
C ALA A 481 -5.47 26.47 10.42
N LEU A 482 -5.49 25.52 11.38
CA LEU A 482 -4.26 24.96 11.98
C LEU A 482 -3.37 24.27 10.93
N ALA A 483 -3.98 23.51 10.01
CA ALA A 483 -3.26 22.87 8.92
C ALA A 483 -2.59 23.91 8.01
N GLN A 484 -3.31 24.96 7.61
CA GLN A 484 -2.75 26.05 6.82
C GLN A 484 -1.52 26.67 7.51
N GLN A 485 -1.62 26.97 8.82
CA GLN A 485 -0.50 27.49 9.60
C GLN A 485 0.68 26.49 9.62
N SER A 486 0.42 25.24 9.97
CA SER A 486 1.45 24.20 10.05
C SER A 486 2.17 23.96 8.72
N TYR A 487 1.44 23.98 7.58
CA TYR A 487 2.06 23.84 6.27
C TYR A 487 2.77 25.10 5.78
N ASN A 488 2.46 26.28 6.31
CA ASN A 488 3.25 27.49 6.09
C ASN A 488 4.59 27.43 6.85
N GLU A 489 4.58 26.93 8.09
CA GLU A 489 5.77 26.79 8.93
C GLU A 489 6.66 25.61 8.49
N LYS A 490 6.05 24.47 8.18
CA LYS A 490 6.71 23.24 7.73
C LYS A 490 6.13 22.86 6.36
N PRO A 491 6.58 23.46 5.27
CA PRO A 491 6.01 23.22 3.94
C PRO A 491 6.24 21.79 3.47
N ARG A 492 5.39 21.32 2.55
CA ARG A 492 5.58 20.05 1.86
C ARG A 492 6.94 20.00 1.18
N GLY A 493 7.57 18.85 1.17
CA GLY A 493 8.79 18.63 0.39
C GLY A 493 8.51 18.82 -1.10
N LYS A 494 9.30 19.65 -1.77
CA LYS A 494 9.11 20.01 -3.18
C LYS A 494 10.11 19.29 -4.07
N ALA A 495 9.62 18.76 -5.19
CA ALA A 495 10.42 18.27 -6.30
C ALA A 495 10.02 18.98 -7.60
N ALA A 496 10.89 18.98 -8.60
CA ALA A 496 10.59 19.60 -9.90
C ALA A 496 9.38 18.96 -10.60
N SER A 497 9.17 17.66 -10.40
CA SER A 497 8.01 16.92 -10.90
C SER A 497 6.67 17.42 -10.36
N ASP A 498 6.63 18.06 -9.19
CA ASP A 498 5.40 18.59 -8.59
C ASP A 498 4.76 19.70 -9.44
N ASN A 499 5.54 20.36 -10.30
CA ASN A 499 5.02 21.35 -11.26
C ASN A 499 3.99 20.73 -12.23
N TYR A 500 4.13 19.44 -12.55
CA TYR A 500 3.20 18.70 -13.41
C TYR A 500 2.01 18.12 -12.63
N ILE A 501 2.21 17.82 -11.35
CA ILE A 501 1.15 17.32 -10.43
C ILE A 501 0.23 18.45 -10.00
N GLN A 502 0.74 19.66 -9.87
CA GLN A 502 0.04 20.89 -9.45
C GLN A 502 -0.76 20.69 -8.14
N PRO A 503 -0.10 20.33 -7.02
CA PRO A 503 -0.77 20.04 -5.74
C PRO A 503 -1.70 21.16 -5.25
N GLN A 504 -1.39 22.42 -5.59
CA GLN A 504 -2.19 23.59 -5.22
C GLN A 504 -3.64 23.53 -5.74
N ARG A 505 -3.94 22.78 -6.82
CA ARG A 505 -5.31 22.58 -7.30
C ARG A 505 -6.20 21.90 -6.26
N TYR A 506 -5.61 21.06 -5.43
CA TYR A 506 -6.29 20.21 -4.45
C TYR A 506 -6.13 20.69 -3.00
N THR A 507 -5.38 21.77 -2.77
CA THR A 507 -5.17 22.36 -1.44
C THR A 507 -5.81 23.76 -1.27
N THR A 508 -6.57 24.22 -2.27
CA THR A 508 -7.20 25.54 -2.27
C THR A 508 -8.18 25.70 -1.09
N VAL A 509 -8.99 24.68 -0.82
CA VAL A 509 -9.99 24.69 0.25
C VAL A 509 -9.35 24.36 1.59
N SER A 510 -8.56 23.28 1.63
CA SER A 510 -7.90 22.83 2.85
C SER A 510 -6.65 22.01 2.54
N HIS A 511 -5.64 22.10 3.40
CA HIS A 511 -4.52 21.15 3.39
C HIS A 511 -4.89 19.79 4.02
N LEU A 512 -6.02 19.73 4.73
CA LEU A 512 -6.46 18.55 5.49
C LEU A 512 -7.41 17.65 4.70
N PHE A 513 -8.30 18.23 3.89
CA PHE A 513 -9.30 17.48 3.13
C PHE A 513 -9.56 18.09 1.76
N THR A 514 -10.06 17.26 0.83
CA THR A 514 -10.70 17.68 -0.41
C THR A 514 -12.21 17.48 -0.28
N LEU A 515 -12.98 18.45 -0.78
CA LEU A 515 -14.42 18.31 -0.95
C LEU A 515 -14.69 18.00 -2.42
N SER A 516 -15.30 16.86 -2.68
CA SER A 516 -15.57 16.36 -4.03
C SER A 516 -17.07 16.20 -4.24
N LEU A 517 -17.57 16.63 -5.40
CA LEU A 517 -18.96 16.45 -5.80
C LEU A 517 -19.03 15.51 -6.99
N VAL A 518 -19.87 14.48 -6.92
CA VAL A 518 -20.21 13.57 -8.03
C VAL A 518 -21.69 13.70 -8.33
N THR A 519 -22.05 14.01 -9.57
CA THR A 519 -23.45 14.26 -9.95
C THR A 519 -23.84 13.61 -11.26
N LYS A 520 -25.10 13.17 -11.35
CA LYS A 520 -25.74 12.71 -12.60
C LYS A 520 -26.35 13.87 -13.41
N SER A 521 -26.36 15.11 -12.87
CA SER A 521 -26.73 16.30 -13.64
C SER A 521 -25.81 16.47 -14.84
N LEU A 522 -26.35 16.84 -15.99
CA LEU A 522 -25.55 17.13 -17.17
C LEU A 522 -24.78 18.44 -16.96
N LYS A 523 -23.65 18.58 -17.63
CA LYS A 523 -22.84 19.80 -17.59
C LYS A 523 -23.63 21.06 -18.04
N SER A 524 -24.61 20.87 -18.90
CA SER A 524 -25.53 21.94 -19.37
C SER A 524 -26.59 22.37 -18.37
N ASP A 525 -26.82 21.60 -17.30
CA ASP A 525 -27.92 21.82 -16.36
C ASP A 525 -27.57 22.82 -15.26
N PHE A 526 -26.31 23.13 -15.09
CA PHE A 526 -25.82 24.04 -14.03
C PHE A 526 -24.47 24.69 -14.40
N GLU A 527 -24.22 25.84 -13.79
CA GLU A 527 -22.95 26.54 -13.84
C GLU A 527 -22.23 26.47 -12.48
N LEU A 528 -20.93 26.71 -12.46
CA LEU A 528 -20.17 26.80 -11.20
C LEU A 528 -20.78 27.80 -10.22
N SER A 529 -21.34 28.90 -10.71
CA SER A 529 -22.01 29.94 -9.92
C SER A 529 -23.28 29.46 -9.21
N ASP A 530 -23.86 28.35 -9.63
CA ASP A 530 -25.04 27.75 -8.97
C ASP A 530 -24.68 26.98 -7.70
N LEU A 531 -23.39 26.62 -7.56
CA LEU A 531 -22.87 25.88 -6.42
C LEU A 531 -22.47 26.80 -5.26
N PRO A 532 -22.49 26.33 -4.01
CA PRO A 532 -21.91 27.04 -2.88
C PRO A 532 -20.42 27.36 -3.10
N ASP A 533 -19.95 28.49 -2.57
CA ASP A 533 -18.59 29.00 -2.74
C ASP A 533 -17.49 27.95 -2.42
N LEU A 534 -17.70 27.09 -1.41
CA LEU A 534 -16.76 26.03 -1.06
C LEU A 534 -16.58 25.01 -2.19
N LEU A 535 -17.65 24.65 -2.90
CA LEU A 535 -17.62 23.78 -4.07
C LEU A 535 -17.06 24.50 -5.30
N GLN A 536 -17.33 25.79 -5.49
CA GLN A 536 -16.71 26.59 -6.54
C GLN A 536 -15.17 26.61 -6.41
N GLN A 537 -14.66 26.71 -5.17
CA GLN A 537 -13.22 26.63 -4.86
C GLN A 537 -12.67 25.21 -5.10
N SER A 538 -13.49 24.18 -4.90
CA SER A 538 -13.17 22.77 -5.13
C SER A 538 -13.32 22.34 -6.61
N ARG A 539 -13.29 23.28 -7.57
CA ARG A 539 -13.61 23.05 -8.99
C ARG A 539 -12.86 21.91 -9.68
N TRP A 540 -11.69 21.52 -9.16
CA TRP A 540 -10.90 20.41 -9.70
C TRP A 540 -11.35 19.03 -9.19
N THR A 541 -12.27 18.97 -8.25
CA THR A 541 -12.86 17.75 -7.68
C THR A 541 -14.38 17.72 -7.84
N LEU A 542 -14.90 18.42 -8.87
CA LEU A 542 -16.28 18.31 -9.32
C LEU A 542 -16.34 17.34 -10.50
N TYR A 543 -17.21 16.33 -10.42
CA TYR A 543 -17.29 15.24 -11.37
C TYR A 543 -18.71 15.02 -11.86
N LEU A 544 -18.81 14.75 -13.17
CA LEU A 544 -20.03 14.26 -13.82
C LEU A 544 -19.98 12.73 -13.83
N ASP A 545 -21.05 12.09 -13.44
CA ASP A 545 -21.18 10.62 -13.33
C ASP A 545 -21.69 10.02 -14.66
N ASP A 546 -20.90 10.18 -15.72
CA ASP A 546 -21.26 9.88 -17.11
C ASP A 546 -20.21 9.08 -17.90
N ALA A 547 -19.09 8.70 -17.27
CA ALA A 547 -17.94 8.13 -17.98
C ALA A 547 -17.90 6.60 -18.00
N ASP A 548 -18.78 5.92 -17.27
CA ASP A 548 -18.79 4.46 -17.16
C ASP A 548 -20.20 3.90 -17.43
N GLU A 549 -20.31 2.66 -17.93
CA GLU A 549 -21.61 1.99 -18.15
C GLU A 549 -22.38 1.85 -16.83
N LYS A 550 -21.69 1.43 -15.76
CA LYS A 550 -22.22 1.47 -14.40
C LYS A 550 -21.71 2.73 -13.71
N GLN A 551 -22.60 3.70 -13.55
CA GLN A 551 -22.28 4.99 -12.94
C GLN A 551 -21.64 4.85 -11.55
N CYS A 552 -20.72 5.75 -11.22
CA CYS A 552 -20.00 5.79 -9.94
C CYS A 552 -20.97 5.75 -8.74
N THR A 553 -22.03 6.56 -8.77
CA THR A 553 -23.04 6.60 -7.71
C THR A 553 -23.70 5.24 -7.52
N ASP A 554 -24.16 4.60 -8.61
CA ASP A 554 -24.84 3.30 -8.54
C ASP A 554 -23.89 2.18 -8.08
N LYS A 555 -22.61 2.30 -8.44
CA LYS A 555 -21.57 1.36 -8.03
C LYS A 555 -21.28 1.46 -6.52
N TRP A 556 -21.18 2.67 -6.01
CA TRP A 556 -20.80 2.91 -4.62
C TRP A 556 -21.96 2.78 -3.64
N VAL A 557 -23.05 3.49 -3.89
CA VAL A 557 -24.16 3.63 -2.93
C VAL A 557 -25.49 3.10 -3.43
N GLY A 558 -25.57 2.66 -4.68
CA GLY A 558 -26.81 2.24 -5.32
C GLY A 558 -27.64 3.42 -5.80
N LYS A 559 -28.93 3.20 -6.02
CA LYS A 559 -29.84 4.25 -6.51
C LYS A 559 -30.10 5.28 -5.41
N LEU A 560 -30.01 6.54 -5.78
CA LEU A 560 -30.44 7.69 -4.97
C LEU A 560 -31.67 8.34 -5.61
N ASP A 561 -32.62 8.80 -4.79
CA ASP A 561 -33.72 9.65 -5.21
C ASP A 561 -33.19 11.06 -5.55
N SER A 562 -33.95 11.81 -6.36
CA SER A 562 -33.50 13.14 -6.84
C SER A 562 -33.28 14.17 -5.71
N ASP A 563 -33.94 13.98 -4.56
CA ASP A 563 -33.84 14.82 -3.35
C ASP A 563 -32.89 14.24 -2.29
N GLU A 564 -32.14 13.20 -2.63
CA GLU A 564 -31.17 12.57 -1.74
C GLU A 564 -29.73 13.01 -2.04
N ALA A 565 -28.90 13.00 -1.00
CA ALA A 565 -27.47 13.21 -1.07
C ALA A 565 -26.76 12.15 -0.21
N ALA A 566 -25.76 11.47 -0.79
CA ALA A 566 -24.88 10.59 -0.02
C ALA A 566 -23.55 11.27 0.28
N ILE A 567 -23.04 11.06 1.49
CA ILE A 567 -21.71 11.54 1.91
C ILE A 567 -20.84 10.34 2.21
N ILE A 568 -19.60 10.37 1.70
CA ILE A 568 -18.60 9.33 1.94
C ILE A 568 -17.33 10.01 2.43
N ASN A 569 -16.89 9.63 3.63
CA ASN A 569 -15.62 10.05 4.19
C ASN A 569 -14.56 9.01 3.86
N VAL A 570 -13.57 9.38 3.05
CA VAL A 570 -12.47 8.50 2.63
C VAL A 570 -11.18 8.98 3.26
N ARG A 571 -10.44 8.04 3.81
CA ARG A 571 -9.16 8.27 4.48
C ARG A 571 -8.04 8.57 3.46
N PRO A 572 -6.90 9.16 3.91
CA PRO A 572 -5.76 9.43 3.03
C PRO A 572 -5.21 8.19 2.30
N ASP A 573 -5.33 7.00 2.90
CA ASP A 573 -4.90 5.72 2.33
C ASP A 573 -5.94 5.04 1.41
N GLY A 574 -7.06 5.74 1.13
CA GLY A 574 -8.09 5.31 0.19
C GLY A 574 -9.17 4.40 0.78
N TYR A 575 -9.13 4.14 2.08
CA TYR A 575 -10.17 3.36 2.75
C TYR A 575 -11.37 4.22 3.12
N VAL A 576 -12.57 3.63 3.01
CA VAL A 576 -13.81 4.26 3.44
C VAL A 576 -13.85 4.29 4.97
N GLY A 577 -13.92 5.48 5.53
CA GLY A 577 -14.04 5.68 6.97
C GLY A 577 -15.48 5.60 7.44
N SER A 578 -16.39 6.30 6.76
CA SER A 578 -17.81 6.29 7.06
C SER A 578 -18.62 6.77 5.85
N HIS A 579 -19.89 6.43 5.80
CA HIS A 579 -20.83 6.96 4.80
C HIS A 579 -22.22 7.11 5.38
N SER A 580 -23.04 8.01 4.81
CA SER A 580 -24.42 8.23 5.23
C SER A 580 -25.27 8.82 4.11
N LEU A 581 -26.59 8.63 4.20
CA LEU A 581 -27.62 9.12 3.28
C LEU A 581 -28.47 10.20 3.95
N TRP A 582 -28.77 11.27 3.21
CA TRP A 582 -29.44 12.47 3.67
C TRP A 582 -30.51 12.93 2.70
N ARG A 583 -31.52 13.65 3.20
CA ARG A 583 -32.53 14.34 2.40
C ARG A 583 -32.14 15.81 2.18
N GLU A 584 -32.76 16.47 1.18
CA GLU A 584 -32.47 17.84 0.78
C GLU A 584 -32.53 18.87 1.93
N THR A 585 -33.36 18.61 2.94
CA THR A 585 -33.54 19.52 4.11
C THR A 585 -32.57 19.25 5.26
N GLU A 586 -31.70 18.26 5.15
CA GLU A 586 -30.87 17.76 6.26
C GLU A 586 -29.39 18.20 6.18
N GLY A 587 -29.06 19.24 5.39
CA GLY A 587 -27.68 19.67 5.18
C GLY A 587 -26.93 20.03 6.44
N ASP A 588 -27.57 20.67 7.43
CA ASP A 588 -26.96 20.98 8.73
C ASP A 588 -26.65 19.71 9.54
N LYS A 589 -27.58 18.76 9.59
CA LYS A 589 -27.38 17.47 10.30
C LYS A 589 -26.27 16.66 9.66
N ALA A 590 -26.21 16.65 8.33
CA ALA A 590 -25.17 15.98 7.57
C ALA A 590 -23.79 16.56 7.89
N ALA A 591 -23.69 17.87 8.00
CA ALA A 591 -22.47 18.54 8.40
C ALA A 591 -22.09 18.21 9.85
N ASP A 592 -23.03 18.23 10.79
CA ASP A 592 -22.79 17.85 12.18
C ASP A 592 -22.27 16.40 12.29
N TRP A 593 -22.81 15.49 11.50
CA TRP A 593 -22.32 14.11 11.41
C TRP A 593 -20.87 14.03 10.90
N VAL A 594 -20.52 14.77 9.85
CA VAL A 594 -19.14 14.84 9.35
C VAL A 594 -18.21 15.41 10.42
N GLU A 595 -18.64 16.47 11.12
CA GLU A 595 -17.90 17.10 12.22
C GLU A 595 -17.67 16.12 13.40
N GLU A 596 -18.67 15.30 13.75
CA GLU A 596 -18.56 14.29 14.79
C GLU A 596 -17.52 13.21 14.40
N TYR A 597 -17.59 12.71 13.17
CA TYR A 597 -16.62 11.74 12.67
C TYR A 597 -15.18 12.27 12.79
N TYR A 598 -14.90 13.43 12.23
CA TYR A 598 -13.55 14.01 12.26
C TYR A 598 -13.13 14.48 13.67
N GLY A 599 -14.05 14.98 14.48
CA GLY A 599 -13.80 15.39 15.86
C GLY A 599 -13.43 14.24 16.80
N SER A 600 -13.72 12.99 16.42
CA SER A 600 -13.33 11.83 17.21
C SER A 600 -11.80 11.67 17.28
N PHE A 601 -11.04 12.03 16.24
CA PHE A 601 -9.58 11.86 16.15
C PHE A 601 -8.79 13.13 15.80
N LEU A 602 -9.41 14.16 15.22
CA LEU A 602 -8.76 15.46 15.04
C LEU A 602 -8.82 16.33 16.31
N ILE A 603 -7.99 17.38 16.37
CA ILE A 603 -7.86 18.28 17.55
C ILE A 603 -8.90 19.40 17.53
#